data_8d0b656331d4ad55b2fe00ba2ca27b83
#
_entry.id   8d0b656331d4ad55b2fe00ba2ca27b83
#
_cell.length_a   1.000
_cell.length_b   1.000
_cell.length_c   1.000
_cell.angle_alpha   90.00
_cell.angle_beta   90.00
_cell.angle_gamma   90.00
#
_symmetry.space_group_name_H-M   'P 1'
#
loop_
_entity.id
_entity.type
_entity.pdbx_description
1 polymer ?
#
loop_
_entity_poly.entity_id
_entity_poly.type
_entity_poly.pdbx_seq_one_letter_code
_entity_poly.pdbx_strand_id
1 'polypeptide(L)'
;MMGTYIFRTAAAVLLLFITQPAQAGGGSVTDDGRIRGSADAPITLIEYSDFTCGYCAKFFQETLPRLQAKYIDTGKVRFVYRDYPRADRGVGVDAAVAARCAGAQGRYWPMHDRLFSERSRLDSGSFKGYAKAMGLDQTVFAKCFDERQYLESIFQDRQEATRWGFHGTPGFILIRTVGGPTEKEPAVAIPGAVPFSEFAEEIDRMLASAPRSQGEPTDPHEATAVAQNSPFIIH
;
A
#
# COMPACT_ATOMS: atom_id res chain seq x y z
N MET A 1 -35.41 39.05 64.37
CA MET A 1 -34.18 39.07 63.51
C MET A 1 -33.95 37.65 63.01
N MET A 2 -34.37 37.39 61.76
CA MET A 2 -34.35 36.05 61.16
C MET A 2 -33.08 35.94 60.35
N GLY A 3 -32.18 35.02 60.71
CA GLY A 3 -30.95 34.74 60.00
C GLY A 3 -31.18 33.63 58.97
N THR A 4 -31.00 33.95 57.71
CA THR A 4 -31.19 33.05 56.56
C THR A 4 -29.90 32.25 56.31
N TYR A 5 -29.95 30.94 56.52
CA TYR A 5 -28.85 30.02 56.18
C TYR A 5 -28.91 29.67 54.68
N ILE A 6 -27.87 30.04 53.92
CA ILE A 6 -27.69 29.69 52.53
C ILE A 6 -26.91 28.37 52.48
N PHE A 7 -27.55 27.28 52.11
CA PHE A 7 -26.89 26.02 51.80
C PHE A 7 -26.23 26.13 50.40
N ARG A 8 -24.91 26.13 50.37
CA ARG A 8 -24.12 25.97 49.15
C ARG A 8 -23.96 24.47 48.87
N THR A 9 -24.68 23.95 47.90
CA THR A 9 -24.46 22.61 47.35
C THR A 9 -23.26 22.64 46.40
N ALA A 10 -22.16 22.03 46.80
CA ALA A 10 -21.06 21.78 45.94
C ALA A 10 -21.34 20.59 45.02
N ALA A 11 -21.59 20.85 43.74
CA ALA A 11 -21.71 19.79 42.74
C ALA A 11 -20.29 19.29 42.38
N ALA A 12 -19.94 18.07 42.80
CA ALA A 12 -18.73 17.38 42.38
C ALA A 12 -18.91 16.92 40.94
N VAL A 13 -18.20 17.57 40.01
CA VAL A 13 -18.10 17.13 38.62
C VAL A 13 -17.10 15.96 38.56
N LEU A 14 -17.65 14.74 38.43
CA LEU A 14 -16.85 13.53 38.21
C LEU A 14 -16.39 13.51 36.77
N LEU A 15 -15.13 13.91 36.49
CA LEU A 15 -14.50 13.76 35.17
C LEU A 15 -14.20 12.28 34.92
N LEU A 16 -15.08 11.61 34.20
CA LEU A 16 -14.83 10.30 33.62
C LEU A 16 -13.77 10.45 32.50
N PHE A 17 -12.53 10.12 32.79
CA PHE A 17 -11.50 9.90 31.77
C PHE A 17 -11.88 8.63 30.98
N ILE A 18 -12.53 8.82 29.83
CA ILE A 18 -12.73 7.76 28.86
C ILE A 18 -11.37 7.55 28.19
N THR A 19 -10.63 6.54 28.64
CA THR A 19 -9.44 6.05 27.89
C THR A 19 -9.95 5.42 26.61
N GLN A 20 -9.88 6.15 25.50
CA GLN A 20 -10.11 5.60 24.18
C GLN A 20 -8.96 4.60 23.88
N PRO A 21 -9.30 3.35 23.54
CA PRO A 21 -8.26 2.45 23.03
C PRO A 21 -7.68 3.05 21.75
N ALA A 22 -6.36 3.12 21.67
CA ALA A 22 -5.67 3.48 20.45
C ALA A 22 -6.11 2.48 19.36
N GLN A 23 -6.93 2.94 18.44
CA GLN A 23 -7.26 2.18 17.25
C GLN A 23 -5.98 2.10 16.43
N ALA A 24 -5.35 0.92 16.43
CA ALA A 24 -4.35 0.58 15.43
C ALA A 24 -5.07 0.72 14.08
N GLY A 25 -4.72 1.79 13.34
CA GLY A 25 -5.35 2.12 12.08
C GLY A 25 -5.00 1.06 11.04
N GLY A 26 -5.81 0.02 10.97
CA GLY A 26 -5.87 -0.89 9.83
C GLY A 26 -6.53 -0.15 8.66
N GLY A 27 -5.84 0.85 8.11
CA GLY A 27 -6.29 1.57 6.93
C GLY A 27 -6.34 0.61 5.75
N SER A 28 -7.53 0.37 5.22
CA SER A 28 -7.68 -0.27 3.92
C SER A 28 -6.85 0.51 2.91
N VAL A 29 -5.89 -0.16 2.26
CA VAL A 29 -5.11 0.44 1.17
C VAL A 29 -6.06 0.67 0.00
N THR A 30 -6.52 1.91 -0.17
CA THR A 30 -7.36 2.31 -1.30
C THR A 30 -6.53 2.38 -2.57
N ASP A 31 -7.11 1.92 -3.70
CA ASP A 31 -6.46 2.03 -5.00
C ASP A 31 -6.52 3.47 -5.50
N ASP A 32 -5.38 4.12 -5.44
CA ASP A 32 -5.14 5.46 -5.99
C ASP A 32 -4.32 5.41 -7.29
N GLY A 33 -4.38 4.29 -8.01
CA GLY A 33 -3.62 4.03 -9.23
C GLY A 33 -2.21 3.49 -8.99
N ARG A 34 -1.81 3.28 -7.74
CA ARG A 34 -0.48 2.80 -7.33
C ARG A 34 -0.48 1.33 -6.89
N ILE A 35 -1.53 0.60 -7.22
CA ILE A 35 -1.63 -0.84 -7.00
C ILE A 35 -1.38 -1.58 -8.31
N ARG A 36 -0.53 -2.60 -8.27
CA ARG A 36 -0.29 -3.56 -9.36
C ARG A 36 -0.71 -4.95 -8.89
N GLY A 37 -1.48 -5.66 -9.70
CA GLY A 37 -2.04 -6.97 -9.35
C GLY A 37 -3.51 -6.93 -8.96
N SER A 38 -4.05 -8.06 -8.51
CA SER A 38 -5.47 -8.18 -8.15
C SER A 38 -5.79 -7.45 -6.86
N ALA A 39 -6.90 -6.72 -6.83
CA ALA A 39 -7.42 -6.11 -5.61
C ALA A 39 -7.77 -7.15 -4.53
N ASP A 40 -8.15 -8.36 -4.95
CA ASP A 40 -8.54 -9.48 -4.10
C ASP A 40 -7.37 -10.38 -3.69
N ALA A 41 -6.13 -10.02 -4.07
CA ALA A 41 -4.95 -10.78 -3.68
C ALA A 41 -4.86 -10.91 -2.15
N PRO A 42 -4.61 -12.11 -1.59
CA PRO A 42 -4.63 -12.33 -0.13
C PRO A 42 -3.53 -11.57 0.61
N ILE A 43 -2.47 -11.19 -0.08
CA ILE A 43 -1.31 -10.50 0.51
C ILE A 43 -1.10 -9.17 -0.19
N THR A 44 -0.78 -8.14 0.60
CA THR A 44 -0.33 -6.83 0.13
C THR A 44 1.15 -6.67 0.43
N LEU A 45 1.96 -6.40 -0.59
CA LEU A 45 3.35 -5.97 -0.48
C LEU A 45 3.42 -4.47 -0.76
N ILE A 46 3.78 -3.69 0.24
CA ILE A 46 3.95 -2.24 0.13
C ILE A 46 5.44 -1.94 0.02
N GLU A 47 5.87 -1.21 -1.00
CA GLU A 47 7.22 -0.68 -1.14
C GLU A 47 7.23 0.81 -0.83
N TYR A 48 8.09 1.24 0.09
CA TYR A 48 8.43 2.64 0.32
C TYR A 48 9.75 2.94 -0.38
N SER A 49 9.72 3.83 -1.38
CA SER A 49 10.78 3.92 -2.37
C SER A 49 11.08 5.34 -2.85
N ASP A 50 12.26 5.53 -3.43
CA ASP A 50 12.72 6.78 -4.03
C ASP A 50 13.30 6.51 -5.42
N PHE A 51 12.81 7.19 -6.44
CA PHE A 51 13.26 7.04 -7.82
C PHE A 51 14.76 7.35 -8.02
N THR A 52 15.37 8.10 -7.11
CA THR A 52 16.80 8.43 -7.14
C THR A 52 17.66 7.39 -6.42
N CYS A 53 17.06 6.48 -5.64
CA CYS A 53 17.79 5.51 -4.84
C CYS A 53 18.35 4.35 -5.71
N GLY A 54 19.65 4.07 -5.58
CA GLY A 54 20.30 2.95 -6.29
C GLY A 54 19.78 1.58 -5.89
N TYR A 55 19.46 1.38 -4.60
CA TYR A 55 18.92 0.13 -4.11
C TYR A 55 17.46 -0.09 -4.53
N CYS A 56 16.67 0.99 -4.65
CA CYS A 56 15.32 0.90 -5.20
C CYS A 56 15.36 0.49 -6.68
N ALA A 57 16.28 1.07 -7.45
CA ALA A 57 16.47 0.68 -8.84
C ALA A 57 16.96 -0.78 -8.98
N LYS A 58 17.82 -1.25 -8.05
CA LYS A 58 18.24 -2.65 -8.02
C LYS A 58 17.03 -3.57 -7.77
N PHE A 59 16.19 -3.26 -6.80
CA PHE A 59 14.94 -4.01 -6.55
C PHE A 59 14.04 -4.02 -7.80
N PHE A 60 13.81 -2.87 -8.41
CA PHE A 60 13.03 -2.73 -9.64
C PHE A 60 13.55 -3.62 -10.78
N GLN A 61 14.86 -3.68 -10.96
CA GLN A 61 15.49 -4.40 -12.07
C GLN A 61 15.62 -5.91 -11.83
N GLU A 62 15.94 -6.32 -10.60
CA GLU A 62 16.34 -7.70 -10.30
C GLU A 62 15.26 -8.51 -9.58
N THR A 63 14.53 -7.88 -8.64
CA THR A 63 13.62 -8.59 -7.74
C THR A 63 12.16 -8.44 -8.17
N LEU A 64 11.72 -7.22 -8.50
CA LEU A 64 10.33 -6.95 -8.86
C LEU A 64 9.83 -7.79 -10.05
N PRO A 65 10.58 -8.01 -11.13
CA PRO A 65 10.12 -8.84 -12.25
C PRO A 65 9.84 -10.30 -11.82
N ARG A 66 10.60 -10.83 -10.87
CA ARG A 66 10.40 -12.18 -10.34
C ARG A 66 9.17 -12.25 -9.43
N LEU A 67 8.97 -11.23 -8.60
CA LEU A 67 7.75 -11.08 -7.79
C LEU A 67 6.52 -10.91 -8.67
N GLN A 68 6.64 -10.12 -9.75
CA GLN A 68 5.60 -9.92 -10.74
C GLN A 68 5.14 -11.26 -11.30
N ALA A 69 6.05 -12.05 -11.87
CA ALA A 69 5.73 -13.30 -12.53
C ALA A 69 5.21 -14.38 -11.56
N LYS A 70 5.80 -14.50 -10.35
CA LYS A 70 5.46 -15.60 -9.43
C LYS A 70 4.22 -15.30 -8.59
N TYR A 71 4.01 -14.03 -8.18
CA TYR A 71 3.00 -13.70 -7.17
C TYR A 71 1.99 -12.65 -7.61
N ILE A 72 2.40 -11.59 -8.33
CA ILE A 72 1.51 -10.49 -8.66
C ILE A 72 0.58 -10.89 -9.82
N ASP A 73 1.14 -11.38 -10.92
CA ASP A 73 0.38 -11.81 -12.10
C ASP A 73 -0.47 -13.06 -11.82
N THR A 74 -0.12 -13.83 -10.79
CA THR A 74 -0.89 -15.00 -10.34
C THR A 74 -1.98 -14.66 -9.31
N GLY A 75 -2.17 -13.39 -8.98
CA GLY A 75 -3.19 -12.92 -8.04
C GLY A 75 -2.93 -13.25 -6.56
N LYS A 76 -1.73 -13.69 -6.21
CA LYS A 76 -1.36 -14.04 -4.82
C LYS A 76 -0.95 -12.83 -4.01
N VAL A 77 -0.38 -11.82 -4.66
CA VAL A 77 0.08 -10.58 -4.05
C VAL A 77 -0.41 -9.40 -4.86
N ARG A 78 -0.90 -8.36 -4.19
CA ARG A 78 -0.99 -7.02 -4.77
C ARG A 78 0.21 -6.20 -4.32
N PHE A 79 0.81 -5.49 -5.25
CA PHE A 79 1.98 -4.65 -5.00
C PHE A 79 1.57 -3.20 -4.96
N VAL A 80 1.98 -2.48 -3.90
CA VAL A 80 1.63 -1.08 -3.66
C VAL A 80 2.90 -0.26 -3.57
N TYR A 81 3.00 0.81 -4.35
CA TYR A 81 4.11 1.74 -4.25
C TYR A 81 3.74 2.93 -3.36
N ARG A 82 4.67 3.33 -2.49
CA ARG A 82 4.59 4.51 -1.63
C ARG A 82 5.84 5.36 -1.79
N ASP A 83 5.65 6.66 -1.86
CA ASP A 83 6.76 7.60 -2.07
C ASP A 83 7.55 7.81 -0.78
N TYR A 84 8.87 7.65 -0.88
CA TYR A 84 9.81 7.97 0.19
C TYR A 84 10.99 8.78 -0.35
N PRO A 85 10.79 9.99 -0.86
CA PRO A 85 11.92 10.82 -1.26
C PRO A 85 12.80 11.10 -0.03
N ARG A 86 14.13 10.90 -0.17
CA ARG A 86 15.09 11.02 0.95
C ARG A 86 15.36 12.48 1.34
N ALA A 87 14.96 13.44 0.51
CA ALA A 87 15.07 14.88 0.75
C ALA A 87 13.71 15.55 0.70
N ASP A 88 13.60 16.74 1.29
CA ASP A 88 12.35 17.53 1.30
C ASP A 88 12.10 18.26 -0.01
N ARG A 89 13.09 18.29 -0.89
CA ARG A 89 13.07 18.93 -2.22
C ARG A 89 14.10 18.31 -3.15
N GLY A 90 14.00 18.63 -4.42
CA GLY A 90 14.91 18.15 -5.45
C GLY A 90 14.34 17.00 -6.26
N VAL A 91 15.18 16.41 -7.07
CA VAL A 91 14.79 15.51 -8.15
C VAL A 91 13.99 14.28 -7.71
N GLY A 92 14.22 13.75 -6.50
CA GLY A 92 13.44 12.62 -5.97
C GLY A 92 11.99 13.01 -5.70
N VAL A 93 11.76 14.19 -5.11
CA VAL A 93 10.41 14.73 -4.90
C VAL A 93 9.75 15.05 -6.24
N ASP A 94 10.49 15.65 -7.17
CA ASP A 94 9.96 16.02 -8.50
C ASP A 94 9.57 14.77 -9.30
N ALA A 95 10.35 13.69 -9.23
CA ALA A 95 10.02 12.40 -9.83
C ALA A 95 8.75 11.78 -9.24
N ALA A 96 8.60 11.83 -7.91
CA ALA A 96 7.37 11.38 -7.24
C ALA A 96 6.15 12.19 -7.69
N VAL A 97 6.27 13.53 -7.74
CA VAL A 97 5.20 14.40 -8.27
C VAL A 97 4.87 14.04 -9.71
N ALA A 98 5.87 13.82 -10.57
CA ALA A 98 5.66 13.45 -11.98
C ALA A 98 4.91 12.12 -12.10
N ALA A 99 5.28 11.09 -11.31
CA ALA A 99 4.58 9.81 -11.28
C ALA A 99 3.12 9.96 -10.85
N ARG A 100 2.85 10.74 -9.80
CA ARG A 100 1.49 11.01 -9.32
C ARG A 100 0.65 11.77 -10.34
N CYS A 101 1.22 12.80 -10.99
CA CYS A 101 0.54 13.55 -12.04
C CYS A 101 0.22 12.70 -13.28
N ALA A 102 1.09 11.75 -13.63
CA ALA A 102 0.79 10.76 -14.65
C ALA A 102 -0.31 9.79 -14.19
N GLY A 103 -0.29 9.43 -12.91
CA GLY A 103 -1.32 8.60 -12.27
C GLY A 103 -2.72 9.20 -12.33
N ALA A 104 -2.84 10.53 -12.14
CA ALA A 104 -4.10 11.25 -12.30
C ALA A 104 -4.73 11.12 -13.70
N GLN A 105 -3.92 10.72 -14.68
CA GLN A 105 -4.36 10.43 -16.06
C GLN A 105 -4.27 8.92 -16.39
N GLY A 106 -4.27 8.04 -15.38
CA GLY A 106 -4.24 6.57 -15.54
C GLY A 106 -2.90 6.00 -16.03
N ARG A 107 -1.78 6.76 -15.89
CA ARG A 107 -0.45 6.36 -16.37
C ARG A 107 0.61 6.33 -15.28
N TYR A 108 0.21 6.01 -14.03
CA TYR A 108 1.16 5.89 -12.92
C TYR A 108 2.29 4.89 -13.22
N TRP A 109 1.93 3.65 -13.50
CA TRP A 109 2.91 2.57 -13.70
C TRP A 109 3.81 2.76 -14.92
N PRO A 110 3.30 3.20 -16.08
CA PRO A 110 4.19 3.57 -17.20
C PRO A 110 5.21 4.66 -16.82
N MET A 111 4.81 5.67 -16.04
CA MET A 111 5.72 6.71 -15.58
C MET A 111 6.71 6.16 -14.54
N HIS A 112 6.24 5.38 -13.56
CA HIS A 112 7.07 4.71 -12.56
C HIS A 112 8.18 3.89 -13.22
N ASP A 113 7.81 3.01 -14.16
CA ASP A 113 8.76 2.13 -14.83
C ASP A 113 9.77 2.95 -15.66
N ARG A 114 9.32 4.04 -16.28
CA ARG A 114 10.18 4.95 -17.03
C ARG A 114 11.18 5.69 -16.13
N LEU A 115 10.76 6.18 -14.99
CA LEU A 115 11.61 6.90 -14.04
C LEU A 115 12.73 5.99 -13.50
N PHE A 116 12.45 4.72 -13.21
CA PHE A 116 13.47 3.77 -12.80
C PHE A 116 14.39 3.35 -13.95
N SER A 117 13.88 3.24 -15.18
CA SER A 117 14.67 2.85 -16.34
C SER A 117 15.60 3.97 -16.84
N GLU A 118 15.18 5.24 -16.68
CA GLU A 118 15.90 6.42 -17.21
C GLU A 118 16.55 7.27 -16.09
N ARG A 119 17.08 6.63 -15.07
CA ARG A 119 17.58 7.30 -13.85
C ARG A 119 18.64 8.38 -14.09
N SER A 120 19.39 8.32 -15.18
CA SER A 120 20.35 9.36 -15.58
C SER A 120 19.70 10.61 -16.16
N ARG A 121 18.38 10.58 -16.39
CA ARG A 121 17.58 11.64 -17.04
C ARG A 121 16.38 12.03 -16.19
N LEU A 122 16.61 12.24 -14.91
CA LEU A 122 15.58 12.69 -13.95
C LEU A 122 15.70 14.21 -13.77
N ASP A 123 15.00 14.95 -14.60
CA ASP A 123 14.87 16.40 -14.55
C ASP A 123 13.48 16.83 -15.05
N SER A 124 13.07 18.08 -14.78
CA SER A 124 11.75 18.56 -15.12
C SER A 124 11.44 18.54 -16.61
N GLY A 125 12.42 18.77 -17.46
CA GLY A 125 12.28 18.68 -18.92
C GLY A 125 12.03 17.24 -19.36
N SER A 126 12.78 16.30 -18.80
CA SER A 126 12.62 14.86 -19.06
C SER A 126 11.24 14.37 -18.60
N PHE A 127 10.75 14.79 -17.42
CA PHE A 127 9.42 14.37 -16.93
C PHE A 127 8.29 14.82 -17.86
N LYS A 128 8.32 16.08 -18.32
CA LYS A 128 7.37 16.61 -19.32
C LYS A 128 7.51 15.85 -20.66
N GLY A 129 8.73 15.51 -21.07
CA GLY A 129 9.00 14.67 -22.24
C GLY A 129 8.43 13.27 -22.13
N TYR A 130 8.55 12.62 -20.97
CA TYR A 130 7.96 11.30 -20.72
C TYR A 130 6.43 11.35 -20.74
N ALA A 131 5.83 12.35 -20.10
CA ALA A 131 4.38 12.59 -20.14
C ALA A 131 3.87 12.72 -21.57
N LYS A 132 4.59 13.49 -22.41
CA LYS A 132 4.27 13.63 -23.84
C LYS A 132 4.36 12.29 -24.59
N ALA A 133 5.45 11.55 -24.37
CA ALA A 133 5.65 10.25 -25.02
C ALA A 133 4.59 9.20 -24.62
N MET A 134 3.96 9.34 -23.44
CA MET A 134 2.88 8.50 -22.95
C MET A 134 1.49 8.96 -23.43
N GLY A 135 1.40 10.04 -24.23
CA GLY A 135 0.14 10.58 -24.73
C GLY A 135 -0.71 11.30 -23.69
N LEU A 136 -0.10 11.78 -22.60
CA LEU A 136 -0.80 12.54 -21.57
C LEU A 136 -1.19 13.94 -22.05
N ASP A 137 -2.30 14.48 -21.53
CA ASP A 137 -2.61 15.89 -21.70
C ASP A 137 -1.52 16.74 -21.03
N GLN A 138 -0.81 17.49 -21.87
CA GLN A 138 0.36 18.25 -21.44
C GLN A 138 0.00 19.44 -20.56
N THR A 139 -1.18 20.04 -20.77
CA THR A 139 -1.67 21.17 -19.96
C THR A 139 -2.03 20.71 -18.57
N VAL A 140 -2.76 19.59 -18.48
CA VAL A 140 -3.14 18.98 -17.21
C VAL A 140 -1.90 18.50 -16.45
N PHE A 141 -0.97 17.83 -17.14
CA PHE A 141 0.27 17.35 -16.52
C PHE A 141 1.14 18.51 -16.02
N ALA A 142 1.37 19.53 -16.85
CA ALA A 142 2.19 20.68 -16.48
C ALA A 142 1.60 21.41 -15.27
N LYS A 143 0.30 21.67 -15.28
CA LYS A 143 -0.38 22.30 -14.14
C LYS A 143 -0.21 21.49 -12.86
N CYS A 144 -0.49 20.18 -12.90
CA CYS A 144 -0.32 19.29 -11.74
C CYS A 144 1.12 19.30 -11.22
N PHE A 145 2.10 19.21 -12.13
CA PHE A 145 3.51 19.13 -11.81
C PHE A 145 4.06 20.44 -11.25
N ASP A 146 3.78 21.57 -11.92
CA ASP A 146 4.31 22.89 -11.55
C ASP A 146 3.66 23.40 -10.23
N GLU A 147 2.38 23.07 -9.97
CA GLU A 147 1.67 23.34 -8.71
C GLU A 147 1.99 22.33 -7.61
N ARG A 148 2.74 21.26 -7.90
CA ARG A 148 3.11 20.21 -6.95
C ARG A 148 1.91 19.61 -6.21
N GLN A 149 0.81 19.33 -6.91
CA GLN A 149 -0.49 18.98 -6.32
C GLN A 149 -0.45 17.78 -5.35
N TYR A 150 0.54 16.87 -5.46
CA TYR A 150 0.66 15.67 -4.63
C TYR A 150 1.73 15.77 -3.53
N LEU A 151 2.35 16.95 -3.32
CA LEU A 151 3.48 17.11 -2.40
C LEU A 151 3.14 16.65 -0.99
N GLU A 152 1.98 17.04 -0.47
CA GLU A 152 1.55 16.65 0.87
C GLU A 152 1.39 15.13 1.02
N SER A 153 0.70 14.49 0.08
CA SER A 153 0.49 13.03 0.12
C SER A 153 1.77 12.23 -0.06
N ILE A 154 2.76 12.77 -0.81
CA ILE A 154 4.10 12.18 -0.91
C ILE A 154 4.81 12.19 0.46
N PHE A 155 4.71 13.29 1.20
CA PHE A 155 5.30 13.35 2.54
C PHE A 155 4.51 12.57 3.60
N GLN A 156 3.20 12.38 3.42
CA GLN A 156 2.40 11.47 4.25
C GLN A 156 2.88 10.00 4.08
N ASP A 157 3.14 9.55 2.84
CA ASP A 157 3.73 8.23 2.58
C ASP A 157 5.10 8.08 3.29
N ARG A 158 5.96 9.10 3.22
CA ARG A 158 7.26 9.09 3.92
C ARG A 158 7.10 9.02 5.43
N GLN A 159 6.14 9.74 6.00
CA GLN A 159 5.85 9.67 7.43
C GLN A 159 5.32 8.27 7.83
N GLU A 160 4.51 7.66 6.98
CA GLU A 160 4.05 6.29 7.19
C GLU A 160 5.23 5.31 7.24
N ALA A 161 6.17 5.40 6.29
CA ALA A 161 7.39 4.60 6.30
C ALA A 161 8.20 4.78 7.59
N THR A 162 8.30 6.02 8.09
CA THR A 162 9.01 6.31 9.34
C THR A 162 8.30 5.67 10.55
N ARG A 163 6.97 5.64 10.57
CA ARG A 163 6.20 4.92 11.62
C ARG A 163 6.43 3.41 11.59
N TRP A 164 6.71 2.85 10.41
CA TRP A 164 7.15 1.46 10.27
C TRP A 164 8.62 1.23 10.68
N GLY A 165 9.35 2.26 11.07
CA GLY A 165 10.74 2.19 11.47
C GLY A 165 11.74 2.26 10.32
N PHE A 166 11.31 2.59 9.10
CA PHE A 166 12.23 2.75 7.98
C PHE A 166 12.93 4.12 8.04
N HIS A 167 14.25 4.10 7.97
CA HIS A 167 15.12 5.28 7.90
C HIS A 167 15.91 5.37 6.58
N GLY A 168 15.52 4.57 5.61
CA GLY A 168 16.12 4.50 4.27
C GLY A 168 15.23 3.76 3.28
N THR A 169 15.67 3.71 2.02
CA THR A 169 14.93 3.09 0.93
C THR A 169 15.76 2.03 0.19
N PRO A 170 15.10 1.00 -0.36
CA PRO A 170 13.68 0.69 -0.18
C PRO A 170 13.38 0.11 1.21
N GLY A 171 12.13 0.24 1.66
CA GLY A 171 11.58 -0.50 2.79
C GLY A 171 10.30 -1.19 2.35
N PHE A 172 10.01 -2.37 2.86
CA PHE A 172 8.83 -3.14 2.47
C PHE A 172 8.03 -3.60 3.67
N ILE A 173 6.70 -3.62 3.49
CA ILE A 173 5.77 -4.19 4.44
C ILE A 173 4.92 -5.23 3.73
N LEU A 174 4.87 -6.43 4.30
CA LEU A 174 3.94 -7.50 3.92
C LEU A 174 2.82 -7.57 4.96
N ILE A 175 1.58 -7.54 4.49
CA ILE A 175 0.37 -7.68 5.33
C ILE A 175 -0.68 -8.53 4.63
N ARG A 176 -1.64 -9.05 5.42
CA ARG A 176 -2.89 -9.56 4.87
C ARG A 176 -3.67 -8.42 4.22
N THR A 177 -4.23 -8.67 3.05
CA THR A 177 -5.02 -7.67 2.34
C THR A 177 -6.33 -7.38 3.06
N VAL A 178 -6.99 -8.43 3.56
CA VAL A 178 -8.22 -8.34 4.35
C VAL A 178 -7.88 -8.52 5.82
N GLY A 179 -8.41 -7.66 6.68
CA GLY A 179 -8.19 -7.70 8.12
C GLY A 179 -6.91 -6.98 8.60
N GLY A 180 -5.96 -6.72 7.70
CA GLY A 180 -4.68 -6.09 8.04
C GLY A 180 -3.81 -6.92 8.99
N PRO A 181 -2.81 -6.31 9.63
CA PRO A 181 -1.97 -6.98 10.61
C PRO A 181 -2.75 -7.25 11.91
N THR A 182 -2.52 -8.44 12.50
CA THR A 182 -3.12 -8.85 13.78
C THR A 182 -2.03 -9.36 14.73
N GLU A 183 -2.36 -9.62 16.00
CA GLU A 183 -1.41 -10.23 16.94
C GLU A 183 -0.92 -11.61 16.49
N LYS A 184 -1.78 -12.38 15.80
CA LYS A 184 -1.44 -13.72 15.29
C LYS A 184 -0.72 -13.67 13.94
N GLU A 185 -0.97 -12.66 13.13
CA GLU A 185 -0.35 -12.41 11.83
C GLU A 185 0.09 -10.94 11.77
N PRO A 186 1.22 -10.60 12.41
CA PRO A 186 1.75 -9.24 12.38
C PRO A 186 2.24 -8.87 10.97
N ALA A 187 2.37 -7.57 10.73
CA ALA A 187 3.06 -7.09 9.53
C ALA A 187 4.52 -7.57 9.54
N VAL A 188 5.02 -7.97 8.37
CA VAL A 188 6.43 -8.32 8.19
C VAL A 188 7.13 -7.16 7.52
N ALA A 189 8.10 -6.56 8.23
CA ALA A 189 8.93 -5.49 7.69
C ALA A 189 10.22 -6.07 7.10
N ILE A 190 10.52 -5.72 5.84
CA ILE A 190 11.73 -6.14 5.14
C ILE A 190 12.51 -4.87 4.78
N PRO A 191 13.64 -4.57 5.43
CA PRO A 191 14.44 -3.39 5.14
C PRO A 191 15.42 -3.66 3.99
N GLY A 192 15.48 -2.72 3.04
CA GLY A 192 16.46 -2.75 1.95
C GLY A 192 16.11 -3.68 0.77
N ALA A 193 16.95 -3.63 -0.25
CA ALA A 193 16.79 -4.44 -1.46
C ALA A 193 17.36 -5.84 -1.26
N VAL A 194 16.69 -6.64 -0.45
CA VAL A 194 17.07 -8.03 -0.18
C VAL A 194 16.85 -8.92 -1.42
N PRO A 195 17.46 -10.11 -1.49
CA PRO A 195 17.24 -11.06 -2.57
C PRO A 195 15.78 -11.51 -2.68
N PHE A 196 15.36 -11.88 -3.88
CA PHE A 196 14.02 -12.43 -4.14
C PHE A 196 13.64 -13.60 -3.22
N SER A 197 14.61 -14.43 -2.82
CA SER A 197 14.37 -15.59 -1.95
C SER A 197 13.78 -15.20 -0.61
N GLU A 198 14.20 -14.09 -0.02
CA GLU A 198 13.67 -13.62 1.26
C GLU A 198 12.21 -13.17 1.14
N PHE A 199 11.86 -12.44 0.06
CA PHE A 199 10.45 -12.13 -0.23
C PHE A 199 9.63 -13.39 -0.45
N ALA A 200 10.16 -14.35 -1.21
CA ALA A 200 9.46 -15.58 -1.55
C ALA A 200 9.18 -16.42 -0.31
N GLU A 201 10.14 -16.56 0.60
CA GLU A 201 9.97 -17.30 1.87
C GLU A 201 8.84 -16.70 2.70
N GLU A 202 8.83 -15.38 2.89
CA GLU A 202 7.81 -14.71 3.69
C GLU A 202 6.42 -14.78 3.04
N ILE A 203 6.35 -14.56 1.72
CA ILE A 203 5.08 -14.63 0.99
C ILE A 203 4.53 -16.07 1.03
N ASP A 204 5.36 -17.08 0.74
CA ASP A 204 4.94 -18.48 0.72
C ASP A 204 4.51 -18.93 2.14
N ARG A 205 5.20 -18.49 3.21
CA ARG A 205 4.80 -18.71 4.61
C ARG A 205 3.43 -18.09 4.91
N MET A 206 3.21 -16.83 4.52
CA MET A 206 1.93 -16.17 4.74
C MET A 206 0.80 -16.83 3.93
N LEU A 207 1.06 -17.29 2.71
CA LEU A 207 0.06 -18.01 1.91
C LEU A 207 -0.33 -19.34 2.55
N ALA A 208 0.62 -20.06 3.11
CA ALA A 208 0.39 -21.36 3.78
C ALA A 208 -0.43 -21.23 5.07
N SER A 209 -0.29 -20.11 5.81
CA SER A 209 -1.04 -19.82 7.04
C SER A 209 -2.43 -19.23 6.81
N ALA A 210 -2.86 -19.01 5.54
CA ALA A 210 -4.19 -18.52 5.25
C ALA A 210 -5.24 -19.48 5.83
N PRO A 211 -6.28 -19.00 6.51
CA PRO A 211 -7.42 -19.83 6.87
C PRO A 211 -7.95 -20.47 5.58
N ARG A 212 -8.02 -21.80 5.54
CA ARG A 212 -8.70 -22.47 4.43
C ARG A 212 -10.10 -21.90 4.38
N SER A 213 -10.52 -21.38 3.23
CA SER A 213 -11.90 -20.97 2.99
C SER A 213 -12.80 -22.14 3.41
N GLN A 214 -13.70 -21.92 4.39
CA GLN A 214 -14.70 -22.91 4.78
C GLN A 214 -15.62 -23.12 3.57
N GLY A 215 -15.30 -24.07 2.71
CA GLY A 215 -16.05 -24.32 1.47
C GLY A 215 -15.47 -25.43 0.59
N GLU A 216 -14.28 -25.92 0.88
CA GLU A 216 -13.77 -27.09 0.17
C GLU A 216 -14.08 -28.35 1.00
N PRO A 217 -14.94 -29.27 0.50
CA PRO A 217 -15.27 -30.50 1.24
C PRO A 217 -13.98 -31.27 1.47
N THR A 218 -13.67 -31.52 2.74
CA THR A 218 -12.43 -32.20 3.19
C THR A 218 -12.52 -33.71 2.99
N ASP A 219 -13.63 -34.23 2.47
CA ASP A 219 -13.82 -35.67 2.23
C ASP A 219 -14.33 -35.91 0.80
N PRO A 220 -13.60 -36.68 -0.03
CA PRO A 220 -14.09 -37.10 -1.34
C PRO A 220 -15.42 -37.89 -1.29
N HIS A 221 -15.84 -38.37 -0.12
CA HIS A 221 -17.14 -39.03 0.07
C HIS A 221 -18.30 -38.06 0.30
N GLU A 222 -18.10 -36.82 0.75
CA GLU A 222 -19.17 -35.81 0.89
C GLU A 222 -19.60 -35.18 -0.44
N ALA A 223 -18.70 -35.12 -1.42
CA ALA A 223 -19.01 -34.61 -2.76
C ALA A 223 -20.04 -35.46 -3.50
N THR A 224 -20.21 -36.73 -3.14
CA THR A 224 -21.16 -37.65 -3.77
C THR A 224 -22.57 -37.54 -3.18
N ALA A 225 -22.72 -37.03 -1.96
CA ALA A 225 -24.03 -36.96 -1.29
C ALA A 225 -24.88 -35.73 -1.71
N VAL A 226 -24.24 -34.65 -2.17
CA VAL A 226 -24.97 -33.44 -2.64
C VAL A 226 -25.57 -33.60 -4.01
N ALA A 227 -25.05 -34.49 -4.84
CA ALA A 227 -25.56 -34.75 -6.22
C ALA A 227 -26.81 -35.61 -6.25
N GLN A 228 -27.23 -36.27 -5.18
CA GLN A 228 -28.34 -37.23 -5.14
C GLN A 228 -29.65 -36.67 -4.60
N ASN A 229 -29.71 -35.43 -4.11
CA ASN A 229 -30.92 -34.82 -3.52
C ASN A 229 -31.47 -33.63 -4.30
N SER A 230 -31.45 -33.64 -5.62
CA SER A 230 -32.22 -32.68 -6.42
C SER A 230 -33.57 -33.32 -6.82
N PRO A 231 -34.71 -32.83 -6.31
CA PRO A 231 -36.01 -33.32 -6.79
C PRO A 231 -36.28 -32.73 -8.18
N PHE A 232 -36.32 -33.59 -9.17
CA PHE A 232 -36.92 -33.29 -10.49
C PHE A 232 -38.40 -32.98 -10.28
N ILE A 233 -38.80 -31.74 -10.53
CA ILE A 233 -40.22 -31.41 -10.79
C ILE A 233 -40.36 -31.24 -12.29
N ILE A 234 -41.07 -32.22 -12.89
CA ILE A 234 -41.60 -32.18 -14.27
C ILE A 234 -42.95 -31.46 -14.19
N HIS A 235 -43.11 -30.35 -14.92
CA HIS A 235 -44.37 -29.95 -15.54
C HIS A 235 -44.08 -29.17 -16.81
#